data_84a9c98078604df08a6483013638362c
#
_entry.id   84a9c98078604df08a6483013638362c
#
_cell.length_a   1.000
_cell.length_b   1.000
_cell.length_c   1.000
_cell.angle_alpha   90.00
_cell.angle_beta   90.00
_cell.angle_gamma   90.00
#
_symmetry.space_group_name_H-M   'P 1'
#
loop_
_entity.id
_entity.type
_entity.pdbx_description
1 polymer ?
#
loop_
_entity_poly.entity_id
_entity_poly.type
_entity_poly.pdbx_seq_one_letter_code
_entity_poly.pdbx_strand_id
1 'polypeptide(L)'
;MLKAVIFDMDGVIIDSEPLYKQATYLTLQDFGVTLTSEYLNQFTGTTSLYMFHKIIEDFKPQATLEELIALDRVYVKKMFEENTLVPLPGVIELIRELSRHGVKLAIASSSPQKRIEAVTKALGIHKYFSKLISGKEMEHPKPAPDIFLKALSLLGVNKNEALVIEDSYVGVEAANKAGIPCIGYINPNSGNQDLFSAFLATDDFHTLNYKVLEHTLMRCLGLPLTIRQTKRLIIRELSVEDIRALYQIYQNPEICMYIEGMDEYIDIEIEKHKAYIKNVYAFYNYGLWGVFSKETNELIGRCGIQNQTIDDKPEIELSYLLDREHWGCGYALECCQAVFHYAAKELGLTRIVAVIAKLNERSIKVAECLGMTIEKEIKYHNRHCYLYVANPTKLLCENATTAAVKKYQENPDTSVYSKKYR
;
A
#
# COMPACT_ATOMS: atom_id res chain seq x y z
N MET A 1 9.28 4.11 12.70
CA MET A 1 8.82 2.75 13.11
C MET A 1 7.38 2.84 13.54
N LEU A 2 6.53 1.98 13.00
CA LEU A 2 5.10 1.91 13.30
C LEU A 2 4.88 1.44 14.74
N LYS A 3 4.25 2.29 15.57
CA LYS A 3 3.95 1.99 16.99
C LYS A 3 2.47 1.82 17.27
N ALA A 4 1.58 2.38 16.42
CA ALA A 4 0.15 2.25 16.61
C ALA A 4 -0.61 2.17 15.29
N VAL A 5 -1.74 1.45 15.31
CA VAL A 5 -2.77 1.47 14.26
C VAL A 5 -4.12 1.75 14.90
N ILE A 6 -4.82 2.73 14.37
CA ILE A 6 -6.14 3.15 14.84
C ILE A 6 -7.15 2.74 13.76
N PHE A 7 -8.06 1.84 14.11
CA PHE A 7 -9.10 1.36 13.20
C PHE A 7 -10.39 2.16 13.42
N ASP A 8 -11.08 2.50 12.36
CA ASP A 8 -12.52 2.64 12.46
C ASP A 8 -13.16 1.27 12.70
N MET A 9 -14.42 1.21 13.04
CA MET A 9 -15.12 -0.05 13.31
C MET A 9 -16.11 -0.39 12.22
N ASP A 10 -17.03 0.53 11.96
CA ASP A 10 -18.14 0.34 11.03
C ASP A 10 -17.61 0.49 9.61
N GLY A 11 -17.74 -0.56 8.79
CA GLY A 11 -17.17 -0.59 7.44
C GLY A 11 -15.68 -0.94 7.35
N VAL A 12 -14.97 -1.08 8.49
CA VAL A 12 -13.55 -1.46 8.56
C VAL A 12 -13.33 -2.79 9.29
N ILE A 13 -13.88 -2.95 10.51
CA ILE A 13 -13.79 -4.21 11.26
C ILE A 13 -14.96 -5.10 10.94
N ILE A 14 -16.16 -4.51 10.88
CA ILE A 14 -17.41 -5.20 10.51
C ILE A 14 -18.08 -4.47 9.35
N ASP A 15 -18.78 -5.23 8.53
CA ASP A 15 -19.72 -4.67 7.56
C ASP A 15 -21.06 -4.44 8.24
N SER A 16 -21.25 -3.24 8.79
CA SER A 16 -22.46 -2.87 9.52
C SER A 16 -23.54 -2.22 8.66
N GLU A 17 -23.24 -1.81 7.45
CA GLU A 17 -24.21 -1.15 6.56
C GLU A 17 -25.49 -1.98 6.31
N PRO A 18 -25.41 -3.31 6.06
CA PRO A 18 -26.62 -4.13 5.94
C PRO A 18 -27.51 -4.10 7.18
N LEU A 19 -26.91 -4.03 8.38
CA LEU A 19 -27.66 -3.99 9.65
C LEU A 19 -28.37 -2.63 9.81
N TYR A 20 -27.71 -1.52 9.45
CA TYR A 20 -28.32 -0.20 9.48
C TYR A 20 -29.47 -0.10 8.47
N LYS A 21 -29.28 -0.58 7.23
CA LYS A 21 -30.32 -0.59 6.20
C LYS A 21 -31.54 -1.40 6.65
N GLN A 22 -31.32 -2.58 7.25
CA GLN A 22 -32.38 -3.42 7.77
C GLN A 22 -33.15 -2.75 8.91
N ALA A 23 -32.44 -2.06 9.83
CA ALA A 23 -33.07 -1.32 10.92
C ALA A 23 -33.96 -0.18 10.38
N THR A 24 -33.45 0.59 9.43
CA THR A 24 -34.19 1.67 8.77
C THR A 24 -35.41 1.13 8.04
N TYR A 25 -35.29 -0.01 7.35
CA TYR A 25 -36.42 -0.67 6.68
C TYR A 25 -37.52 -1.03 7.69
N LEU A 26 -37.18 -1.65 8.81
CA LEU A 26 -38.14 -2.01 9.85
C LEU A 26 -38.78 -0.77 10.49
N THR A 27 -38.00 0.26 10.75
CA THR A 27 -38.50 1.54 11.26
C THR A 27 -39.59 2.12 10.39
N LEU A 28 -39.38 2.14 9.09
CA LEU A 28 -40.32 2.73 8.15
C LEU A 28 -41.53 1.85 7.90
N GLN A 29 -41.38 0.55 7.98
CA GLN A 29 -42.48 -0.42 7.88
C GLN A 29 -43.52 -0.20 8.99
N ASP A 30 -43.10 0.14 10.23
CA ASP A 30 -43.99 0.46 11.33
C ASP A 30 -44.83 1.70 11.07
N PHE A 31 -44.37 2.60 10.20
CA PHE A 31 -45.13 3.78 9.77
C PHE A 31 -45.78 3.61 8.38
N GLY A 32 -45.91 2.36 7.89
CA GLY A 32 -46.57 2.05 6.64
C GLY A 32 -45.79 2.46 5.37
N VAL A 33 -44.53 2.80 5.49
CA VAL A 33 -43.65 3.14 4.34
C VAL A 33 -42.80 1.96 3.96
N THR A 34 -42.88 1.55 2.69
CA THR A 34 -42.02 0.51 2.10
C THR A 34 -41.05 1.16 1.13
N LEU A 35 -39.76 0.99 1.37
CA LEU A 35 -38.69 1.48 0.51
C LEU A 35 -38.05 0.34 -0.27
N THR A 36 -37.44 0.70 -1.43
CA THR A 36 -36.56 -0.24 -2.14
C THR A 36 -35.15 -0.15 -1.62
N SER A 37 -34.36 -1.22 -1.82
CA SER A 37 -32.94 -1.21 -1.46
C SER A 37 -32.18 -0.13 -2.22
N GLU A 38 -32.55 0.12 -3.50
CA GLU A 38 -31.95 1.16 -4.34
C GLU A 38 -32.15 2.56 -3.75
N TYR A 39 -33.36 2.83 -3.20
CA TYR A 39 -33.63 4.09 -2.55
C TYR A 39 -32.81 4.28 -1.28
N LEU A 40 -32.62 3.25 -0.46
CA LEU A 40 -31.77 3.33 0.74
C LEU A 40 -30.28 3.46 0.41
N ASN A 41 -29.83 2.87 -0.69
CA ASN A 41 -28.41 2.93 -1.09
C ASN A 41 -27.91 4.36 -1.33
N GLN A 42 -28.78 5.28 -1.75
CA GLN A 42 -28.38 6.69 -1.95
C GLN A 42 -27.98 7.41 -0.65
N PHE A 43 -28.34 6.87 0.52
CA PHE A 43 -28.03 7.45 1.82
C PHE A 43 -26.84 6.80 2.51
N THR A 44 -26.22 5.81 1.89
CA THR A 44 -25.03 5.15 2.45
C THR A 44 -23.93 6.19 2.67
N GLY A 45 -23.38 6.21 3.90
CA GLY A 45 -22.39 7.21 4.31
C GLY A 45 -22.94 8.58 4.72
N THR A 46 -24.28 8.76 4.68
CA THR A 46 -24.91 9.99 5.18
C THR A 46 -25.33 9.85 6.66
N THR A 47 -25.77 10.95 7.28
CA THR A 47 -26.30 10.91 8.62
C THR A 47 -27.76 10.43 8.63
N SER A 48 -28.18 9.70 9.68
CA SER A 48 -29.59 9.32 9.86
C SER A 48 -30.51 10.54 9.85
N LEU A 49 -30.05 11.68 10.34
CA LEU A 49 -30.80 12.93 10.32
C LEU A 49 -31.13 13.37 8.88
N TYR A 50 -30.13 13.41 8.02
CA TYR A 50 -30.29 13.78 6.59
C TYR A 50 -31.19 12.77 5.87
N MET A 51 -30.95 11.49 6.08
CA MET A 51 -31.73 10.41 5.48
C MET A 51 -33.21 10.51 5.86
N PHE A 52 -33.53 10.62 7.15
CA PHE A 52 -34.94 10.72 7.58
C PHE A 52 -35.61 12.01 7.16
N HIS A 53 -34.90 13.14 7.10
CA HIS A 53 -35.45 14.36 6.50
C HIS A 53 -35.89 14.12 5.06
N LYS A 54 -35.04 13.48 4.24
CA LYS A 54 -35.38 13.17 2.85
C LYS A 54 -36.55 12.19 2.73
N ILE A 55 -36.57 11.16 3.57
CA ILE A 55 -37.67 10.20 3.60
C ILE A 55 -39.00 10.88 3.99
N ILE A 56 -39.00 11.82 4.92
CA ILE A 56 -40.20 12.62 5.29
C ILE A 56 -40.64 13.48 4.11
N GLU A 57 -39.74 14.13 3.41
CA GLU A 57 -40.07 14.93 2.21
C GLU A 57 -40.72 14.08 1.11
N ASP A 58 -40.16 12.91 0.82
CA ASP A 58 -40.53 12.08 -0.33
C ASP A 58 -41.75 11.19 -0.05
N PHE A 59 -41.88 10.62 1.15
CA PHE A 59 -42.89 9.61 1.48
C PHE A 59 -43.95 10.09 2.49
N LYS A 60 -43.71 11.20 3.19
CA LYS A 60 -44.61 11.82 4.17
C LYS A 60 -45.22 10.84 5.18
N PRO A 61 -44.37 10.04 5.88
CA PRO A 61 -44.86 9.13 6.91
C PRO A 61 -45.63 9.92 7.99
N GLN A 62 -46.59 9.28 8.63
CA GLN A 62 -47.29 9.88 9.78
C GLN A 62 -46.42 9.76 11.04
N ALA A 63 -45.24 10.36 11.01
CA ALA A 63 -44.26 10.34 12.09
C ALA A 63 -43.43 11.62 12.05
N THR A 64 -43.02 12.07 13.23
CA THR A 64 -42.02 13.14 13.37
C THR A 64 -40.62 12.60 13.12
N LEU A 65 -39.68 13.48 12.82
CA LEU A 65 -38.27 13.13 12.67
C LEU A 65 -37.70 12.47 13.95
N GLU A 66 -38.11 12.99 15.12
CA GLU A 66 -37.68 12.49 16.42
C GLU A 66 -38.20 11.06 16.66
N GLU A 67 -39.45 10.75 16.28
CA GLU A 67 -40.02 9.41 16.40
C GLU A 67 -39.30 8.42 15.49
N LEU A 68 -39.03 8.78 14.24
CA LEU A 68 -38.28 7.94 13.29
C LEU A 68 -36.87 7.63 13.82
N ILE A 69 -36.14 8.67 14.25
CA ILE A 69 -34.77 8.48 14.77
C ILE A 69 -34.78 7.65 16.07
N ALA A 70 -35.77 7.85 16.94
CA ALA A 70 -35.89 7.11 18.21
C ALA A 70 -36.15 5.63 17.95
N LEU A 71 -37.05 5.30 17.03
CA LEU A 71 -37.41 3.92 16.70
C LEU A 71 -36.25 3.24 15.91
N ASP A 72 -35.63 3.93 14.97
CA ASP A 72 -34.46 3.42 14.26
C ASP A 72 -33.31 3.01 15.21
N ARG A 73 -33.06 3.82 16.23
CA ARG A 73 -32.08 3.46 17.28
C ARG A 73 -32.44 2.17 18.02
N VAL A 74 -33.74 1.90 18.25
CA VAL A 74 -34.20 0.64 18.86
C VAL A 74 -33.94 -0.53 17.91
N TYR A 75 -34.31 -0.39 16.64
CA TYR A 75 -34.07 -1.44 15.66
C TYR A 75 -32.57 -1.67 15.38
N VAL A 76 -31.78 -0.60 15.26
CA VAL A 76 -30.32 -0.72 15.13
C VAL A 76 -29.74 -1.50 16.32
N LYS A 77 -30.14 -1.19 17.55
CA LYS A 77 -29.68 -1.94 18.72
C LYS A 77 -30.07 -3.42 18.62
N LYS A 78 -31.31 -3.71 18.25
CA LYS A 78 -31.83 -5.06 18.07
C LYS A 78 -31.05 -5.82 16.98
N MET A 79 -30.75 -5.19 15.83
CA MET A 79 -29.97 -5.82 14.75
C MET A 79 -28.57 -6.23 15.24
N PHE A 80 -27.90 -5.40 16.01
CA PHE A 80 -26.57 -5.72 16.55
C PHE A 80 -26.60 -6.79 17.67
N GLU A 81 -27.71 -6.92 18.40
CA GLU A 81 -27.87 -7.91 19.48
C GLU A 81 -28.31 -9.28 18.96
N GLU A 82 -29.16 -9.34 17.91
CA GLU A 82 -29.77 -10.58 17.41
C GLU A 82 -29.03 -11.22 16.24
N ASN A 83 -28.22 -10.45 15.52
CA ASN A 83 -27.49 -10.98 14.36
C ASN A 83 -26.07 -11.40 14.72
N THR A 84 -25.57 -12.44 14.04
CA THR A 84 -24.18 -12.82 14.11
C THR A 84 -23.34 -11.76 13.38
N LEU A 85 -22.48 -11.07 14.13
CA LEU A 85 -21.56 -10.10 13.57
C LEU A 85 -20.44 -10.81 12.83
N VAL A 86 -20.24 -10.44 11.56
CA VAL A 86 -19.20 -11.03 10.71
C VAL A 86 -18.11 -9.97 10.47
N PRO A 87 -16.86 -10.28 10.79
CA PRO A 87 -15.76 -9.38 10.51
C PRO A 87 -15.50 -9.33 9.00
N LEU A 88 -14.96 -8.22 8.51
CA LEU A 88 -14.48 -8.14 7.13
C LEU A 88 -13.34 -9.14 6.91
N PRO A 89 -13.27 -9.76 5.71
CA PRO A 89 -12.24 -10.76 5.41
C PRO A 89 -10.82 -10.21 5.61
N GLY A 90 -9.95 -10.95 6.31
CA GLY A 90 -8.55 -10.59 6.54
C GLY A 90 -8.30 -9.62 7.70
N VAL A 91 -9.30 -8.88 8.21
CA VAL A 91 -9.07 -7.87 9.24
C VAL A 91 -8.64 -8.47 10.59
N ILE A 92 -9.18 -9.64 10.95
CA ILE A 92 -8.81 -10.33 12.21
C ILE A 92 -7.36 -10.82 12.15
N GLU A 93 -6.94 -11.33 11.01
CA GLU A 93 -5.57 -11.78 10.75
C GLU A 93 -4.60 -10.61 10.89
N LEU A 94 -4.92 -9.46 10.29
CA LEU A 94 -4.15 -8.22 10.40
C LEU A 94 -4.04 -7.76 11.86
N ILE A 95 -5.16 -7.69 12.59
CA ILE A 95 -5.18 -7.30 14.02
C ILE A 95 -4.26 -8.21 14.85
N ARG A 96 -4.32 -9.52 14.63
CA ARG A 96 -3.48 -10.50 15.35
C ARG A 96 -2.00 -10.33 15.00
N GLU A 97 -1.68 -10.10 13.73
CA GLU A 97 -0.31 -9.89 13.28
C GLU A 97 0.30 -8.62 13.89
N LEU A 98 -0.41 -7.50 13.80
CA LEU A 98 0.02 -6.23 14.38
C LEU A 98 0.27 -6.35 15.89
N SER A 99 -0.63 -7.04 16.60
CA SER A 99 -0.47 -7.30 18.03
C SER A 99 0.80 -8.13 18.32
N ARG A 100 1.12 -9.15 17.52
CA ARG A 100 2.36 -9.95 17.68
C ARG A 100 3.62 -9.12 17.45
N HIS A 101 3.57 -8.09 16.61
CA HIS A 101 4.67 -7.16 16.39
C HIS A 101 4.75 -6.05 17.46
N GLY A 102 3.89 -6.09 18.49
CA GLY A 102 3.90 -5.12 19.58
C GLY A 102 3.31 -3.76 19.20
N VAL A 103 2.58 -3.68 18.09
CA VAL A 103 1.88 -2.47 17.67
C VAL A 103 0.68 -2.25 18.58
N LYS A 104 0.54 -1.04 19.13
CA LYS A 104 -0.61 -0.65 19.94
C LYS A 104 -1.83 -0.46 19.05
N LEU A 105 -2.95 -1.08 19.39
CA LEU A 105 -4.18 -0.98 18.61
C LEU A 105 -5.23 -0.18 19.36
N ALA A 106 -5.97 0.65 18.65
CA ALA A 106 -7.16 1.34 19.14
C ALA A 106 -8.28 1.27 18.11
N ILE A 107 -9.52 1.36 18.61
CA ILE A 107 -10.70 1.65 17.80
C ILE A 107 -11.13 3.08 18.05
N ALA A 108 -11.43 3.82 16.98
CA ALA A 108 -11.93 5.18 16.99
C ALA A 108 -13.15 5.28 16.07
N SER A 109 -14.34 5.01 16.60
CA SER A 109 -15.59 4.89 15.83
C SER A 109 -16.64 5.91 16.26
N SER A 110 -17.48 6.33 15.33
CA SER A 110 -18.67 7.15 15.60
C SER A 110 -19.77 6.40 16.36
N SER A 111 -19.63 5.11 16.57
CA SER A 111 -20.56 4.27 17.33
C SER A 111 -20.49 4.52 18.85
N PRO A 112 -21.58 4.27 19.60
CA PRO A 112 -21.58 4.37 21.06
C PRO A 112 -20.59 3.39 21.71
N GLN A 113 -19.97 3.79 22.83
CA GLN A 113 -18.96 2.99 23.56
C GLN A 113 -19.41 1.55 23.82
N LYS A 114 -20.65 1.35 24.31
CA LYS A 114 -21.21 0.03 24.58
C LYS A 114 -21.27 -0.88 23.34
N ARG A 115 -21.51 -0.29 22.16
CA ARG A 115 -21.52 -1.04 20.89
C ARG A 115 -20.12 -1.49 20.50
N ILE A 116 -19.14 -0.60 20.59
CA ILE A 116 -17.73 -0.92 20.29
C ILE A 116 -17.26 -2.08 21.18
N GLU A 117 -17.60 -2.04 22.47
CA GLU A 117 -17.28 -3.11 23.42
C GLU A 117 -18.00 -4.43 23.07
N ALA A 118 -19.30 -4.36 22.74
CA ALA A 118 -20.07 -5.55 22.35
C ALA A 118 -19.52 -6.20 21.09
N VAL A 119 -19.27 -5.43 20.04
CA VAL A 119 -18.68 -5.91 18.77
C VAL A 119 -17.33 -6.57 19.02
N THR A 120 -16.42 -5.90 19.71
CA THR A 120 -15.08 -6.44 19.95
C THR A 120 -15.07 -7.72 20.78
N LYS A 121 -16.00 -7.83 21.75
CA LYS A 121 -16.20 -9.06 22.56
C LYS A 121 -16.79 -10.18 21.73
N ALA A 122 -17.84 -9.91 20.94
CA ALA A 122 -18.48 -10.89 20.07
C ALA A 122 -17.50 -11.50 19.06
N LEU A 123 -16.60 -10.69 18.49
CA LEU A 123 -15.56 -11.12 17.57
C LEU A 123 -14.31 -11.74 18.26
N GLY A 124 -14.25 -11.72 19.60
CA GLY A 124 -13.09 -12.24 20.34
C GLY A 124 -11.79 -11.44 20.16
N ILE A 125 -11.91 -10.18 19.73
CA ILE A 125 -10.76 -9.31 19.44
C ILE A 125 -10.50 -8.25 20.50
N HIS A 126 -11.38 -8.10 21.48
CA HIS A 126 -11.31 -7.07 22.53
C HIS A 126 -9.91 -7.00 23.19
N LYS A 127 -9.30 -8.15 23.44
CA LYS A 127 -7.99 -8.26 24.11
C LYS A 127 -6.82 -7.67 23.32
N TYR A 128 -6.96 -7.44 22.02
CA TYR A 128 -5.90 -6.88 21.17
C TYR A 128 -5.88 -5.34 21.20
N PHE A 129 -6.98 -4.70 21.60
CA PHE A 129 -7.10 -3.26 21.59
C PHE A 129 -6.74 -2.65 22.95
N SER A 130 -5.78 -1.74 22.94
CA SER A 130 -5.37 -0.98 24.12
C SER A 130 -6.41 0.06 24.51
N LYS A 131 -7.12 0.60 23.53
CA LYS A 131 -8.15 1.65 23.71
C LYS A 131 -9.31 1.46 22.75
N LEU A 132 -10.52 1.71 23.27
CA LEU A 132 -11.77 1.79 22.51
C LEU A 132 -12.35 3.18 22.73
N ILE A 133 -12.57 3.94 21.66
CA ILE A 133 -12.90 5.35 21.73
C ILE A 133 -14.17 5.61 20.93
N SER A 134 -15.19 6.15 21.59
CA SER A 134 -16.45 6.53 20.98
C SER A 134 -16.43 7.99 20.55
N GLY A 135 -16.78 8.26 19.30
CA GLY A 135 -16.99 9.60 18.77
C GLY A 135 -18.20 10.32 19.36
N LYS A 136 -19.13 9.58 20.02
CA LYS A 136 -20.26 10.18 20.75
C LYS A 136 -19.84 11.00 21.97
N GLU A 137 -18.61 10.79 22.44
CA GLU A 137 -18.04 11.52 23.58
C GLU A 137 -17.14 12.68 23.14
N MET A 138 -17.04 12.93 21.84
CA MET A 138 -16.23 14.03 21.29
C MET A 138 -17.09 15.29 21.17
N GLU A 139 -16.48 16.43 21.45
CA GLU A 139 -17.10 17.75 21.25
C GLU A 139 -17.36 17.98 19.75
N HIS A 140 -16.39 17.62 18.91
CA HIS A 140 -16.53 17.73 17.48
C HIS A 140 -16.41 16.33 16.84
N PRO A 141 -17.47 15.83 16.17
CA PRO A 141 -17.42 14.55 15.46
C PRO A 141 -16.57 14.62 14.18
N LYS A 142 -16.23 13.46 13.59
CA LYS A 142 -15.65 13.40 12.25
C LYS A 142 -16.49 14.27 11.28
N PRO A 143 -15.90 15.12 10.45
CA PRO A 143 -14.50 15.15 10.03
C PRO A 143 -13.57 16.03 10.91
N ALA A 144 -13.91 16.34 12.16
CA ALA A 144 -12.97 16.94 13.10
C ALA A 144 -11.93 15.90 13.57
N PRO A 145 -10.69 16.32 13.87
CA PRO A 145 -9.59 15.39 14.20
C PRO A 145 -9.66 14.84 15.63
N ASP A 146 -10.58 15.30 16.45
CA ASP A 146 -10.63 15.15 17.92
C ASP A 146 -10.50 13.70 18.36
N ILE A 147 -11.23 12.78 17.72
CA ILE A 147 -11.22 11.36 18.07
C ILE A 147 -9.85 10.72 17.85
N PHE A 148 -9.16 11.07 16.75
CA PHE A 148 -7.84 10.54 16.43
C PHE A 148 -6.74 11.17 17.28
N LEU A 149 -6.83 12.46 17.58
CA LEU A 149 -5.92 13.14 18.53
C LEU A 149 -6.06 12.55 19.95
N LYS A 150 -7.28 12.25 20.39
CA LYS A 150 -7.55 11.54 21.65
C LYS A 150 -6.95 10.13 21.63
N ALA A 151 -7.07 9.42 20.51
CA ALA A 151 -6.49 8.09 20.35
C ALA A 151 -4.96 8.12 20.49
N LEU A 152 -4.26 9.03 19.83
CA LEU A 152 -2.81 9.21 19.98
C LEU A 152 -2.41 9.47 21.43
N SER A 153 -3.11 10.40 22.09
CA SER A 153 -2.85 10.74 23.50
C SER A 153 -3.01 9.54 24.42
N LEU A 154 -4.10 8.79 24.27
CA LEU A 154 -4.39 7.60 25.09
C LEU A 154 -3.45 6.43 24.83
N LEU A 155 -2.90 6.31 23.63
CA LEU A 155 -1.90 5.31 23.25
C LEU A 155 -0.49 5.74 23.64
N GLY A 156 -0.26 7.02 23.91
CA GLY A 156 1.07 7.58 24.20
C GLY A 156 2.01 7.46 23.00
N VAL A 157 1.54 7.82 21.80
CA VAL A 157 2.31 7.80 20.55
C VAL A 157 2.17 9.12 19.79
N ASN A 158 3.15 9.43 18.96
CA ASN A 158 3.11 10.60 18.09
C ASN A 158 2.40 10.27 16.78
N LYS A 159 1.87 11.30 16.10
CA LYS A 159 1.21 11.15 14.81
C LYS A 159 2.11 10.48 13.74
N ASN A 160 3.41 10.72 13.77
CA ASN A 160 4.40 10.14 12.87
C ASN A 160 4.78 8.68 13.22
N GLU A 161 4.12 8.08 14.20
CA GLU A 161 4.33 6.70 14.66
C GLU A 161 3.04 5.87 14.54
N ALA A 162 1.98 6.45 13.96
CA ALA A 162 0.66 5.86 13.87
C ALA A 162 0.11 5.89 12.44
N LEU A 163 -0.79 4.95 12.15
CA LEU A 163 -1.64 4.91 10.96
C LEU A 163 -3.11 4.83 11.37
N VAL A 164 -3.99 5.37 10.53
CA VAL A 164 -5.44 5.17 10.60
C VAL A 164 -5.87 4.24 9.46
N ILE A 165 -6.85 3.38 9.72
CA ILE A 165 -7.56 2.60 8.68
C ILE A 165 -9.04 3.02 8.75
N GLU A 166 -9.57 3.48 7.62
CA GLU A 166 -10.88 4.13 7.51
C GLU A 166 -11.54 3.82 6.16
N ASP A 167 -12.88 3.75 6.13
CA ASP A 167 -13.65 3.48 4.90
C ASP A 167 -14.50 4.67 4.44
N SER A 168 -14.53 5.75 5.19
CA SER A 168 -15.39 6.90 4.92
C SER A 168 -14.60 8.17 4.58
N TYR A 169 -15.17 9.00 3.69
CA TYR A 169 -14.61 10.33 3.39
C TYR A 169 -14.39 11.16 4.66
N VAL A 170 -15.39 11.23 5.54
CA VAL A 170 -15.30 12.05 6.77
C VAL A 170 -14.25 11.54 7.74
N GLY A 171 -14.00 10.23 7.77
CA GLY A 171 -12.98 9.65 8.61
C GLY A 171 -11.57 9.87 8.06
N VAL A 172 -11.37 9.71 6.75
CA VAL A 172 -10.10 10.04 6.08
C VAL A 172 -9.77 11.52 6.27
N GLU A 173 -10.75 12.42 6.11
CA GLU A 173 -10.58 13.85 6.38
C GLU A 173 -10.19 14.13 7.85
N ALA A 174 -10.80 13.43 8.80
CA ALA A 174 -10.45 13.58 10.22
C ALA A 174 -9.01 13.12 10.50
N ALA A 175 -8.56 12.00 9.89
CA ALA A 175 -7.20 11.52 10.02
C ALA A 175 -6.19 12.52 9.42
N ASN A 176 -6.49 13.05 8.23
CA ASN A 176 -5.66 14.05 7.55
C ASN A 176 -5.54 15.34 8.38
N LYS A 177 -6.65 15.83 8.95
CA LYS A 177 -6.65 17.00 9.86
C LYS A 177 -5.88 16.72 11.15
N ALA A 178 -5.87 15.49 11.66
CA ALA A 178 -5.02 15.08 12.78
C ALA A 178 -3.53 14.99 12.39
N GLY A 179 -3.22 15.02 11.09
CA GLY A 179 -1.88 14.83 10.54
C GLY A 179 -1.38 13.39 10.69
N ILE A 180 -2.28 12.41 10.70
CA ILE A 180 -1.96 10.98 10.78
C ILE A 180 -2.17 10.37 9.39
N PRO A 181 -1.19 9.68 8.82
CA PRO A 181 -1.36 8.96 7.56
C PRO A 181 -2.51 7.96 7.63
N CYS A 182 -3.34 7.95 6.57
CA CYS A 182 -4.55 7.13 6.51
C CYS A 182 -4.48 6.14 5.34
N ILE A 183 -4.90 4.92 5.62
CA ILE A 183 -5.22 3.90 4.60
C ILE A 183 -6.72 3.85 4.47
N GLY A 184 -7.22 4.07 3.24
CA GLY A 184 -8.62 3.93 2.89
C GLY A 184 -8.98 2.47 2.63
N TYR A 185 -10.00 1.96 3.29
CA TYR A 185 -10.56 0.65 2.96
C TYR A 185 -11.79 0.83 2.06
N ILE A 186 -11.75 0.29 0.86
CA ILE A 186 -12.84 0.37 -0.12
C ILE A 186 -13.84 -0.73 0.21
N ASN A 187 -14.81 -0.40 1.07
CA ASN A 187 -15.89 -1.31 1.39
C ASN A 187 -17.03 -1.12 0.37
N PRO A 188 -17.41 -2.15 -0.40
CA PRO A 188 -18.46 -2.04 -1.42
C PRO A 188 -19.84 -1.67 -0.87
N ASN A 189 -20.08 -1.90 0.42
CA ASN A 189 -21.35 -1.56 1.08
C ASN A 189 -21.38 -0.17 1.71
N SER A 190 -20.23 0.51 1.86
CA SER A 190 -20.14 1.88 2.40
C SER A 190 -20.52 2.97 1.37
N GLY A 191 -21.00 2.57 0.19
CA GLY A 191 -21.39 3.48 -0.88
C GLY A 191 -20.18 4.08 -1.61
N ASN A 192 -20.43 5.13 -2.40
CA ASN A 192 -19.38 5.80 -3.15
C ASN A 192 -18.64 6.80 -2.26
N GLN A 193 -17.70 6.33 -1.44
CA GLN A 193 -16.85 7.15 -0.60
C GLN A 193 -15.64 7.65 -1.40
N ASP A 194 -15.39 8.95 -1.36
CA ASP A 194 -14.17 9.53 -1.91
C ASP A 194 -13.00 9.34 -0.92
N LEU A 195 -12.20 8.31 -1.17
CA LEU A 195 -11.01 7.98 -0.39
C LEU A 195 -9.71 8.51 -1.02
N PHE A 196 -9.80 9.38 -2.03
CA PHE A 196 -8.63 9.87 -2.79
C PHE A 196 -7.59 10.58 -1.90
N SER A 197 -8.02 11.22 -0.82
CA SER A 197 -7.14 11.89 0.13
C SER A 197 -6.44 10.93 1.10
N ALA A 198 -6.78 9.64 1.14
CA ALA A 198 -5.98 8.62 1.81
C ALA A 198 -4.64 8.42 1.07
N PHE A 199 -3.60 8.05 1.80
CA PHE A 199 -2.29 7.80 1.19
C PHE A 199 -2.30 6.55 0.30
N LEU A 200 -2.94 5.48 0.77
CA LEU A 200 -3.15 4.21 0.08
C LEU A 200 -4.61 3.81 0.24
N ALA A 201 -5.20 3.19 -0.78
CA ALA A 201 -6.51 2.57 -0.69
C ALA A 201 -6.43 1.10 -1.10
N THR A 202 -7.21 0.23 -0.44
CA THR A 202 -7.32 -1.19 -0.75
C THR A 202 -8.74 -1.69 -0.47
N ASP A 203 -9.17 -2.69 -1.22
CA ASP A 203 -10.43 -3.43 -1.02
C ASP A 203 -10.22 -4.81 -0.37
N ASP A 204 -8.96 -5.17 -0.07
CA ASP A 204 -8.62 -6.47 0.50
C ASP A 204 -7.61 -6.35 1.66
N PHE A 205 -8.05 -6.69 2.88
CA PHE A 205 -7.18 -6.73 4.05
C PHE A 205 -6.06 -7.77 3.98
N HIS A 206 -6.18 -8.81 3.15
CA HIS A 206 -5.10 -9.78 2.97
C HIS A 206 -3.87 -9.19 2.29
N THR A 207 -4.02 -8.06 1.59
CA THR A 207 -2.89 -7.30 1.02
C THR A 207 -2.14 -6.51 2.08
N LEU A 208 -2.72 -6.29 3.26
CA LEU A 208 -2.13 -5.56 4.37
C LEU A 208 -1.47 -6.52 5.37
N ASN A 209 -0.27 -6.17 5.80
CA ASN A 209 0.46 -6.81 6.88
C ASN A 209 1.34 -5.78 7.59
N TYR A 210 2.01 -6.17 8.68
CA TYR A 210 2.86 -5.25 9.44
C TYR A 210 3.89 -4.53 8.55
N LYS A 211 4.56 -5.28 7.66
CA LYS A 211 5.60 -4.73 6.78
C LYS A 211 5.02 -3.70 5.79
N VAL A 212 3.88 -3.98 5.19
CA VAL A 212 3.19 -3.05 4.28
C VAL A 212 2.80 -1.76 5.03
N LEU A 213 2.23 -1.88 6.23
CA LEU A 213 1.85 -0.72 7.03
C LEU A 213 3.06 0.11 7.47
N GLU A 214 4.14 -0.53 7.92
CA GLU A 214 5.38 0.17 8.28
C GLU A 214 5.99 0.90 7.09
N HIS A 215 6.06 0.24 5.93
CA HIS A 215 6.53 0.86 4.69
C HIS A 215 5.65 2.03 4.24
N THR A 216 4.33 1.89 4.36
CA THR A 216 3.38 2.95 4.07
C THR A 216 3.64 4.17 4.95
N LEU A 217 3.80 3.96 6.26
CA LEU A 217 4.13 5.03 7.19
C LEU A 217 5.46 5.72 6.82
N MET A 218 6.51 4.95 6.52
CA MET A 218 7.80 5.51 6.11
C MET A 218 7.67 6.39 4.89
N ARG A 219 6.96 5.94 3.85
CA ARG A 219 6.71 6.71 2.62
C ARG A 219 5.91 7.98 2.88
N CYS A 220 4.91 7.93 3.75
CA CYS A 220 4.17 9.13 4.18
C CYS A 220 5.04 10.16 4.88
N LEU A 221 6.08 9.72 5.58
CA LEU A 221 7.03 10.57 6.28
C LEU A 221 8.19 11.03 5.38
N GLY A 222 8.17 10.70 4.09
CA GLY A 222 9.26 11.01 3.16
C GLY A 222 10.54 10.20 3.43
N LEU A 223 10.45 9.10 4.20
CA LEU A 223 11.59 8.24 4.51
C LEU A 223 11.71 7.13 3.47
N PRO A 224 12.73 7.15 2.62
CA PRO A 224 12.89 6.16 1.57
C PRO A 224 13.28 4.79 2.11
N LEU A 225 12.68 3.74 1.55
CA LEU A 225 12.98 2.36 1.93
C LEU A 225 14.28 1.89 1.28
N THR A 226 15.16 1.28 2.07
CA THR A 226 16.30 0.54 1.53
C THR A 226 15.82 -0.79 0.98
N ILE A 227 15.96 -0.97 -0.32
CA ILE A 227 15.55 -2.18 -1.04
C ILE A 227 16.62 -3.25 -0.89
N ARG A 228 17.88 -2.87 -1.12
CA ARG A 228 19.02 -3.77 -0.99
C ARG A 228 20.34 -3.04 -0.78
N GLN A 229 21.25 -3.72 -0.09
CA GLN A 229 22.64 -3.30 -0.02
C GLN A 229 23.53 -4.38 -0.67
N THR A 230 24.47 -3.94 -1.49
CA THR A 230 25.48 -4.79 -2.13
C THR A 230 26.86 -4.54 -1.48
N LYS A 231 27.93 -5.01 -2.11
CA LYS A 231 29.29 -4.72 -1.63
C LYS A 231 29.61 -3.22 -1.67
N ARG A 232 29.24 -2.52 -2.74
CA ARG A 232 29.62 -1.13 -3.00
C ARG A 232 28.44 -0.16 -3.05
N LEU A 233 27.20 -0.66 -3.15
CA LEU A 233 26.02 0.14 -3.42
C LEU A 233 24.94 0.00 -2.35
N ILE A 234 24.16 1.06 -2.17
CA ILE A 234 22.87 1.06 -1.50
C ILE A 234 21.81 1.34 -2.57
N ILE A 235 20.84 0.44 -2.69
CA ILE A 235 19.69 0.62 -3.57
C ILE A 235 18.50 0.92 -2.67
N ARG A 236 17.94 2.12 -2.81
CA ARG A 236 16.82 2.58 -2.00
C ARG A 236 15.83 3.41 -2.84
N GLU A 237 14.63 3.55 -2.35
CA GLU A 237 13.68 4.50 -2.92
C GLU A 237 14.31 5.89 -2.99
N LEU A 238 13.95 6.64 -4.01
CA LEU A 238 14.32 8.05 -4.09
C LEU A 238 13.36 8.86 -3.21
N SER A 239 13.91 9.74 -2.39
CA SER A 239 13.14 10.79 -1.73
C SER A 239 12.90 11.96 -2.69
N VAL A 240 12.07 12.92 -2.30
CA VAL A 240 11.85 14.14 -3.09
C VAL A 240 13.13 14.96 -3.22
N GLU A 241 13.95 14.96 -2.18
CA GLU A 241 15.24 15.69 -2.12
C GLU A 241 16.26 15.12 -3.11
N ASP A 242 16.22 13.80 -3.37
CA ASP A 242 17.15 13.13 -4.29
C ASP A 242 16.93 13.54 -5.76
N ILE A 243 15.74 14.07 -6.09
CA ILE A 243 15.38 14.39 -7.48
C ILE A 243 16.31 15.47 -8.06
N ARG A 244 16.80 16.38 -7.23
CA ARG A 244 17.77 17.40 -7.70
C ARG A 244 19.09 16.78 -8.16
N ALA A 245 19.60 15.80 -7.43
CA ALA A 245 20.81 15.07 -7.81
C ALA A 245 20.57 14.21 -9.07
N LEU A 246 19.43 13.50 -9.13
CA LEU A 246 19.06 12.74 -10.31
C LEU A 246 18.90 13.61 -11.55
N TYR A 247 18.29 14.79 -11.40
CA TYR A 247 18.12 15.76 -12.48
C TYR A 247 19.47 16.21 -13.06
N GLN A 248 20.49 16.43 -12.23
CA GLN A 248 21.84 16.76 -12.69
C GLN A 248 22.46 15.64 -13.53
N ILE A 249 22.27 14.39 -13.13
CA ILE A 249 22.75 13.22 -13.91
C ILE A 249 22.13 13.24 -15.32
N TYR A 250 20.83 13.55 -15.42
CA TYR A 250 20.12 13.60 -16.72
C TYR A 250 20.52 14.78 -17.61
N GLN A 251 21.25 15.79 -17.11
CA GLN A 251 21.77 16.88 -17.96
C GLN A 251 22.90 16.44 -18.90
N ASN A 252 23.48 15.25 -18.69
CA ASN A 252 24.50 14.70 -19.56
C ASN A 252 23.87 14.08 -20.82
N PRO A 253 24.15 14.61 -22.04
CA PRO A 253 23.56 14.12 -23.29
C PRO A 253 23.87 12.64 -23.59
N GLU A 254 25.04 12.13 -23.15
CA GLU A 254 25.41 10.73 -23.35
C GLU A 254 24.47 9.78 -22.59
N ILE A 255 23.92 10.21 -21.47
CA ILE A 255 22.96 9.44 -20.65
C ILE A 255 21.61 9.37 -21.37
N CYS A 256 21.13 10.49 -21.91
CA CYS A 256 19.85 10.56 -22.61
C CYS A 256 19.90 10.01 -24.05
N MET A 257 21.05 9.50 -24.50
CA MET A 257 21.18 8.97 -25.86
C MET A 257 20.21 7.81 -26.14
N TYR A 258 19.93 6.95 -25.13
CA TYR A 258 19.10 5.75 -25.28
C TYR A 258 17.86 5.72 -24.37
N ILE A 259 17.71 6.69 -23.49
CA ILE A 259 16.57 6.82 -22.58
C ILE A 259 15.84 8.12 -22.82
N GLU A 260 14.64 8.23 -22.33
CA GLU A 260 13.88 9.48 -22.30
C GLU A 260 14.48 10.43 -21.24
N GLY A 261 14.62 11.70 -21.59
CA GLY A 261 15.09 12.75 -20.68
C GLY A 261 14.04 13.11 -19.64
N MET A 262 14.44 13.95 -18.69
CA MET A 262 13.52 14.57 -17.75
C MET A 262 12.90 15.84 -18.37
N ASP A 263 11.85 16.36 -17.72
CA ASP A 263 11.22 17.62 -18.08
C ASP A 263 12.24 18.78 -17.98
N GLU A 264 12.00 19.83 -18.74
CA GLU A 264 12.86 21.04 -18.71
C GLU A 264 12.83 21.73 -17.34
N TYR A 265 11.70 21.63 -16.64
CA TYR A 265 11.50 22.28 -15.35
C TYR A 265 11.57 21.26 -14.21
N ILE A 266 12.56 21.41 -13.35
CA ILE A 266 12.78 20.50 -12.20
C ILE A 266 11.60 20.41 -11.25
N ASP A 267 10.82 21.47 -11.10
CA ASP A 267 9.66 21.47 -10.21
C ASP A 267 8.57 20.54 -10.71
N ILE A 268 8.45 20.35 -12.04
CA ILE A 268 7.56 19.35 -12.63
C ILE A 268 8.02 17.94 -12.28
N GLU A 269 9.33 17.67 -12.35
CA GLU A 269 9.89 16.36 -11.97
C GLU A 269 9.72 16.07 -10.48
N ILE A 270 9.82 17.08 -9.63
CA ILE A 270 9.54 16.97 -8.20
C ILE A 270 8.07 16.55 -7.96
N GLU A 271 7.12 17.20 -8.62
CA GLU A 271 5.69 16.84 -8.48
C GLU A 271 5.39 15.46 -9.07
N LYS A 272 5.97 15.10 -10.23
CA LYS A 272 5.89 13.74 -10.77
C LYS A 272 6.42 12.71 -9.77
N HIS A 273 7.52 13.01 -9.08
CA HIS A 273 8.13 12.10 -8.13
C HIS A 273 7.30 11.93 -6.84
N LYS A 274 6.67 12.99 -6.34
CA LYS A 274 5.70 12.89 -5.24
C LYS A 274 4.55 11.92 -5.60
N ALA A 275 4.01 12.07 -6.82
CA ALA A 275 3.01 11.14 -7.33
C ALA A 275 3.57 9.72 -7.51
N TYR A 276 4.83 9.58 -7.93
CA TYR A 276 5.51 8.30 -8.10
C TYR A 276 5.66 7.52 -6.77
N ILE A 277 6.00 8.22 -5.68
CA ILE A 277 6.07 7.60 -4.35
C ILE A 277 4.71 7.00 -3.96
N LYS A 278 3.62 7.75 -4.17
CA LYS A 278 2.26 7.32 -3.83
C LYS A 278 1.74 6.22 -4.78
N ASN A 279 1.88 6.43 -6.09
CA ASN A 279 1.18 5.61 -7.09
C ASN A 279 2.03 4.45 -7.62
N VAL A 280 3.34 4.45 -7.39
CA VAL A 280 4.24 3.39 -7.85
C VAL A 280 4.87 2.67 -6.67
N TYR A 281 5.70 3.34 -5.87
CA TYR A 281 6.35 2.67 -4.74
C TYR A 281 5.36 2.11 -3.72
N ALA A 282 4.34 2.89 -3.33
CA ALA A 282 3.37 2.44 -2.34
C ALA A 282 2.41 1.38 -2.89
N PHE A 283 2.05 1.46 -4.17
CA PHE A 283 1.08 0.56 -4.77
C PHE A 283 1.70 -0.77 -5.21
N TYR A 284 2.82 -0.71 -5.97
CA TYR A 284 3.44 -1.92 -6.54
C TYR A 284 4.52 -2.52 -5.66
N ASN A 285 5.02 -1.79 -4.66
CA ASN A 285 6.19 -2.18 -3.84
C ASN A 285 7.48 -2.36 -4.66
N TYR A 286 7.51 -1.86 -5.88
CA TYR A 286 8.69 -1.77 -6.74
C TYR A 286 8.65 -0.52 -7.60
N GLY A 287 9.77 -0.22 -8.25
CA GLY A 287 9.91 0.93 -9.14
C GLY A 287 11.37 1.15 -9.53
N LEU A 288 11.67 2.35 -10.02
CA LEU A 288 13.03 2.78 -10.33
C LEU A 288 13.65 3.44 -9.10
N TRP A 289 14.53 2.71 -8.43
CA TRP A 289 15.18 3.13 -7.19
C TRP A 289 16.48 3.88 -7.43
N GLY A 290 16.90 4.73 -6.50
CA GLY A 290 18.20 5.37 -6.50
C GLY A 290 19.31 4.36 -6.20
N VAL A 291 20.41 4.50 -6.90
CA VAL A 291 21.66 3.77 -6.68
C VAL A 291 22.66 4.72 -6.04
N PHE A 292 23.07 4.43 -4.82
CA PHE A 292 23.97 5.26 -4.02
C PHE A 292 25.30 4.54 -3.81
N SER A 293 26.39 5.26 -3.91
CA SER A 293 27.71 4.76 -3.53
C SER A 293 27.80 4.61 -2.01
N LYS A 294 28.27 3.46 -1.51
CA LYS A 294 28.53 3.29 -0.08
C LYS A 294 29.73 4.11 0.41
N GLU A 295 30.65 4.44 -0.47
CA GLU A 295 31.86 5.18 -0.15
C GLU A 295 31.57 6.67 0.08
N THR A 296 30.80 7.29 -0.84
CA THR A 296 30.51 8.73 -0.81
C THR A 296 29.12 9.05 -0.28
N ASN A 297 28.22 8.05 -0.24
CA ASN A 297 26.78 8.21 0.02
C ASN A 297 26.07 9.08 -1.00
N GLU A 298 26.65 9.32 -2.16
CA GLU A 298 26.08 10.10 -3.25
C GLU A 298 25.21 9.25 -4.16
N LEU A 299 24.20 9.87 -4.75
CA LEU A 299 23.39 9.28 -5.80
C LEU A 299 24.22 9.20 -7.09
N ILE A 300 24.46 7.99 -7.58
CA ILE A 300 25.22 7.73 -8.81
C ILE A 300 24.35 7.24 -9.97
N GLY A 301 23.06 7.15 -9.79
CA GLY A 301 22.12 6.76 -10.83
C GLY A 301 20.82 6.17 -10.29
N ARG A 302 20.08 5.50 -11.14
CA ARG A 302 18.89 4.74 -10.74
C ARG A 302 18.87 3.36 -11.42
N CYS A 303 18.23 2.40 -10.76
CA CYS A 303 18.04 1.05 -11.26
C CYS A 303 16.78 0.45 -10.62
N GLY A 304 16.01 -0.31 -11.39
CA GLY A 304 14.81 -0.96 -10.88
C GLY A 304 13.99 -1.63 -11.96
N ILE A 305 12.77 -1.97 -11.61
CA ILE A 305 11.79 -2.55 -12.51
C ILE A 305 10.55 -1.67 -12.59
N GLN A 306 9.92 -1.63 -13.74
CA GLN A 306 8.72 -0.84 -13.98
C GLN A 306 7.73 -1.59 -14.88
N ASN A 307 6.44 -1.26 -14.73
CA ASN A 307 5.42 -1.73 -15.67
C ASN A 307 5.58 -1.01 -16.99
N GLN A 308 5.55 -1.75 -18.08
CA GLN A 308 5.65 -1.22 -19.43
C GLN A 308 4.73 -2.00 -20.36
N THR A 309 4.21 -1.33 -21.39
CA THR A 309 3.46 -2.00 -22.45
C THR A 309 4.41 -2.17 -23.65
N ILE A 310 4.67 -3.40 -24.03
CA ILE A 310 5.54 -3.74 -25.15
C ILE A 310 4.78 -4.66 -26.10
N ASP A 311 4.61 -4.23 -27.36
CA ASP A 311 3.78 -4.94 -28.37
C ASP A 311 2.39 -5.30 -27.81
N ASP A 312 1.70 -4.31 -27.23
CA ASP A 312 0.36 -4.41 -26.61
C ASP A 312 0.26 -5.43 -25.44
N LYS A 313 1.40 -5.85 -24.88
CA LYS A 313 1.43 -6.74 -23.73
C LYS A 313 2.00 -6.02 -22.49
N PRO A 314 1.38 -6.21 -21.31
CA PRO A 314 1.97 -5.73 -20.08
C PRO A 314 3.21 -6.57 -19.73
N GLU A 315 4.32 -5.91 -19.52
CA GLU A 315 5.62 -6.50 -19.16
C GLU A 315 6.22 -5.77 -17.95
N ILE A 316 7.08 -6.44 -17.21
CA ILE A 316 7.91 -5.83 -16.18
C ILE A 316 9.31 -5.65 -16.76
N GLU A 317 9.68 -4.39 -16.95
CA GLU A 317 10.94 -4.01 -17.59
C GLU A 317 12.00 -3.66 -16.55
N LEU A 318 13.20 -4.27 -16.67
CA LEU A 318 14.41 -3.80 -16.00
C LEU A 318 14.91 -2.55 -16.70
N SER A 319 15.08 -1.47 -15.95
CA SER A 319 15.66 -0.23 -16.44
C SER A 319 16.72 0.31 -15.48
N TYR A 320 17.79 0.86 -16.03
CA TYR A 320 18.83 1.49 -15.25
C TYR A 320 19.55 2.58 -16.03
N LEU A 321 20.14 3.51 -15.30
CA LEU A 321 21.14 4.47 -15.76
C LEU A 321 22.12 4.76 -14.63
N LEU A 322 23.33 5.09 -14.98
CA LEU A 322 24.35 5.57 -14.04
C LEU A 322 24.99 6.84 -14.57
N ASP A 323 25.42 7.69 -13.67
CA ASP A 323 26.23 8.85 -14.01
C ASP A 323 27.46 8.44 -14.81
N ARG A 324 27.83 9.29 -15.77
CA ARG A 324 28.92 9.05 -16.74
C ARG A 324 30.25 8.68 -16.08
N GLU A 325 30.55 9.31 -14.96
CA GLU A 325 31.80 9.09 -14.21
C GLU A 325 31.88 7.67 -13.59
N HIS A 326 30.76 7.01 -13.45
CA HIS A 326 30.65 5.67 -12.85
C HIS A 326 30.56 4.54 -13.87
N TRP A 327 30.69 4.84 -15.19
CA TRP A 327 30.67 3.81 -16.22
C TRP A 327 31.97 2.99 -16.23
N GLY A 328 31.89 1.76 -16.67
CA GLY A 328 33.03 0.84 -16.73
C GLY A 328 33.47 0.23 -15.39
N CYS A 329 32.88 0.68 -14.27
CA CYS A 329 33.25 0.21 -12.92
C CYS A 329 32.48 -1.03 -12.46
N GLY A 330 31.59 -1.59 -13.31
CA GLY A 330 30.77 -2.77 -13.00
C GLY A 330 29.56 -2.49 -12.13
N TYR A 331 29.26 -1.23 -11.80
CA TYR A 331 28.10 -0.85 -10.96
C TYR A 331 26.76 -1.19 -11.60
N ALA A 332 26.63 -1.07 -12.92
CA ALA A 332 25.39 -1.44 -13.63
C ALA A 332 25.04 -2.93 -13.42
N LEU A 333 26.02 -3.82 -13.58
CA LEU A 333 25.79 -5.24 -13.31
C LEU A 333 25.45 -5.50 -11.85
N GLU A 334 26.17 -4.88 -10.91
CA GLU A 334 25.97 -5.06 -9.48
C GLU A 334 24.55 -4.61 -9.04
N CYS A 335 24.08 -3.45 -9.49
CA CYS A 335 22.74 -2.98 -9.14
C CYS A 335 21.64 -3.82 -9.82
N CYS A 336 21.80 -4.21 -11.09
CA CYS A 336 20.83 -5.06 -11.78
C CYS A 336 20.72 -6.47 -11.15
N GLN A 337 21.84 -7.06 -10.71
CA GLN A 337 21.82 -8.33 -9.94
C GLN A 337 21.04 -8.19 -8.62
N ALA A 338 21.22 -7.08 -7.93
CA ALA A 338 20.47 -6.81 -6.70
C ALA A 338 18.96 -6.65 -6.96
N VAL A 339 18.58 -5.98 -8.05
CA VAL A 339 17.18 -5.87 -8.50
C VAL A 339 16.61 -7.24 -8.87
N PHE A 340 17.34 -8.07 -9.60
CA PHE A 340 16.90 -9.44 -9.93
C PHE A 340 16.69 -10.30 -8.69
N HIS A 341 17.58 -10.16 -7.70
CA HIS A 341 17.40 -10.86 -6.43
C HIS A 341 16.12 -10.42 -5.70
N TYR A 342 15.85 -9.11 -5.65
CA TYR A 342 14.62 -8.58 -5.07
C TYR A 342 13.38 -9.08 -5.82
N ALA A 343 13.39 -8.97 -7.13
CA ALA A 343 12.30 -9.42 -7.99
C ALA A 343 11.94 -10.90 -7.79
N ALA A 344 12.95 -11.75 -7.65
CA ALA A 344 12.74 -13.19 -7.44
C ALA A 344 12.29 -13.52 -5.99
N LYS A 345 12.92 -12.91 -4.98
CA LYS A 345 12.72 -13.30 -3.56
C LYS A 345 11.56 -12.60 -2.89
N GLU A 346 11.37 -11.31 -3.18
CA GLU A 346 10.34 -10.50 -2.52
C GLU A 346 9.06 -10.42 -3.36
N LEU A 347 9.18 -10.45 -4.71
CA LEU A 347 8.03 -10.32 -5.61
C LEU A 347 7.63 -11.63 -6.31
N GLY A 348 8.46 -12.67 -6.24
CA GLY A 348 8.19 -13.96 -6.88
C GLY A 348 8.13 -13.92 -8.42
N LEU A 349 8.75 -12.89 -9.05
CA LEU A 349 8.67 -12.71 -10.48
C LEU A 349 9.43 -13.81 -11.22
N THR A 350 8.78 -14.35 -12.25
CA THR A 350 9.35 -15.39 -13.13
C THR A 350 9.70 -14.87 -14.52
N ARG A 351 9.34 -13.62 -14.83
CA ARG A 351 9.65 -12.97 -16.11
C ARG A 351 10.01 -11.50 -15.88
N ILE A 352 11.15 -11.09 -16.39
CA ILE A 352 11.58 -9.69 -16.50
C ILE A 352 12.12 -9.51 -17.90
N VAL A 353 11.79 -8.39 -18.53
CA VAL A 353 12.30 -8.01 -19.85
C VAL A 353 13.23 -6.80 -19.77
N ALA A 354 13.99 -6.55 -20.81
CA ALA A 354 14.73 -5.31 -21.02
C ALA A 354 14.70 -4.95 -22.51
N VAL A 355 14.32 -3.70 -22.80
CA VAL A 355 14.34 -3.17 -24.17
C VAL A 355 15.67 -2.43 -24.39
N ILE A 356 16.51 -2.96 -25.27
CA ILE A 356 17.85 -2.43 -25.47
C ILE A 356 18.05 -2.07 -26.94
N ALA A 357 18.37 -0.81 -27.22
CA ALA A 357 18.72 -0.36 -28.56
C ALA A 357 19.91 -1.16 -29.11
N LYS A 358 19.83 -1.60 -30.35
CA LYS A 358 20.91 -2.42 -31.01
C LYS A 358 22.29 -1.78 -30.97
N LEU A 359 22.34 -0.45 -30.93
CA LEU A 359 23.59 0.31 -30.86
C LEU A 359 24.12 0.51 -29.43
N ASN A 360 23.35 0.10 -28.38
CA ASN A 360 23.78 0.23 -27.00
C ASN A 360 24.54 -1.02 -26.53
N GLU A 361 25.77 -1.20 -27.06
CA GLU A 361 26.61 -2.35 -26.75
C GLU A 361 26.88 -2.53 -25.25
N ARG A 362 26.93 -1.42 -24.49
CA ARG A 362 27.16 -1.48 -23.03
C ARG A 362 26.00 -2.16 -22.31
N SER A 363 24.77 -1.79 -22.63
CA SER A 363 23.58 -2.42 -22.02
C SER A 363 23.39 -3.87 -22.50
N ILE A 364 23.74 -4.17 -23.75
CA ILE A 364 23.77 -5.53 -24.29
C ILE A 364 24.70 -6.42 -23.44
N LYS A 365 25.94 -5.99 -23.18
CA LYS A 365 26.87 -6.72 -22.32
C LYS A 365 26.34 -6.95 -20.90
N VAL A 366 25.69 -5.96 -20.32
CA VAL A 366 25.08 -6.11 -18.97
C VAL A 366 23.96 -7.14 -18.99
N ALA A 367 23.07 -7.10 -19.98
CA ALA A 367 21.98 -8.07 -20.14
C ALA A 367 22.51 -9.50 -20.29
N GLU A 368 23.53 -9.70 -21.14
CA GLU A 368 24.18 -11.00 -21.32
C GLU A 368 24.85 -11.51 -20.03
N CYS A 369 25.57 -10.62 -19.29
CA CYS A 369 26.17 -10.97 -18.00
C CYS A 369 25.14 -11.28 -16.92
N LEU A 370 23.91 -10.75 -17.03
CA LEU A 370 22.78 -11.10 -16.16
C LEU A 370 22.14 -12.44 -16.54
N GLY A 371 22.53 -13.05 -17.66
CA GLY A 371 21.92 -14.29 -18.20
C GLY A 371 20.60 -14.05 -18.93
N MET A 372 20.33 -12.83 -19.38
CA MET A 372 19.19 -12.52 -20.23
C MET A 372 19.46 -13.02 -21.66
N THR A 373 18.43 -13.43 -22.35
CA THR A 373 18.49 -13.89 -23.75
C THR A 373 17.59 -13.04 -24.64
N ILE A 374 17.97 -12.88 -25.91
CA ILE A 374 17.13 -12.18 -26.88
C ILE A 374 15.91 -13.05 -27.19
N GLU A 375 14.72 -12.52 -26.95
CA GLU A 375 13.46 -13.14 -27.34
C GLU A 375 13.09 -12.77 -28.77
N LYS A 376 13.24 -11.51 -29.14
CA LYS A 376 12.93 -10.99 -30.48
C LYS A 376 13.53 -9.61 -30.74
N GLU A 377 13.47 -9.18 -31.99
CA GLU A 377 13.69 -7.81 -32.40
C GLU A 377 12.37 -7.04 -32.38
N ILE A 378 12.42 -5.80 -31.93
CA ILE A 378 11.26 -4.91 -31.88
C ILE A 378 11.61 -3.50 -32.35
N LYS A 379 10.59 -2.75 -32.77
CA LYS A 379 10.72 -1.31 -32.97
C LYS A 379 10.07 -0.61 -31.76
N TYR A 380 10.87 0.08 -30.98
CA TYR A 380 10.42 0.77 -29.77
C TYR A 380 10.85 2.23 -29.79
N HIS A 381 9.89 3.17 -29.61
CA HIS A 381 10.12 4.62 -29.73
C HIS A 381 10.95 5.00 -30.98
N ASN A 382 10.56 4.47 -32.15
CA ASN A 382 11.24 4.66 -33.45
C ASN A 382 12.69 4.15 -33.54
N ARG A 383 13.15 3.34 -32.57
CA ARG A 383 14.48 2.71 -32.56
C ARG A 383 14.38 1.19 -32.80
N HIS A 384 15.37 0.63 -33.45
CA HIS A 384 15.53 -0.84 -33.55
C HIS A 384 16.15 -1.35 -32.25
N CYS A 385 15.41 -2.20 -31.52
CA CYS A 385 15.80 -2.73 -30.24
C CYS A 385 15.76 -4.26 -30.23
N TYR A 386 16.50 -4.84 -29.31
CA TYR A 386 16.29 -6.20 -28.85
C TYR A 386 15.38 -6.21 -27.64
N LEU A 387 14.44 -7.15 -27.58
CA LEU A 387 13.72 -7.51 -26.37
C LEU A 387 14.48 -8.66 -25.72
N TYR A 388 15.17 -8.35 -24.63
CA TYR A 388 15.79 -9.35 -23.78
C TYR A 388 14.81 -9.86 -22.74
N VAL A 389 14.94 -11.14 -22.35
CA VAL A 389 14.10 -11.77 -21.33
C VAL A 389 14.95 -12.60 -20.37
N ALA A 390 14.56 -12.63 -19.10
CA ALA A 390 15.10 -13.52 -18.10
C ALA A 390 14.03 -14.02 -17.13
N ASN A 391 14.31 -15.19 -16.54
CA ASN A 391 13.60 -15.66 -15.34
C ASN A 391 14.50 -15.46 -14.11
N PRO A 392 14.27 -14.41 -13.29
CA PRO A 392 15.15 -14.10 -12.17
C PRO A 392 15.17 -15.20 -11.10
N THR A 393 14.06 -15.91 -10.91
CA THR A 393 13.98 -17.03 -9.97
C THR A 393 14.87 -18.20 -10.40
N LYS A 394 14.86 -18.55 -11.69
CA LYS A 394 15.70 -19.62 -12.24
C LYS A 394 17.19 -19.27 -12.16
N LEU A 395 17.55 -18.05 -12.55
CA LEU A 395 18.94 -17.58 -12.50
C LEU A 395 19.54 -17.58 -11.08
N LEU A 396 18.76 -17.27 -10.05
CA LEU A 396 19.21 -17.36 -8.65
C LEU A 396 19.48 -18.81 -8.23
N CYS A 397 18.65 -19.76 -8.66
CA CYS A 397 18.86 -21.18 -8.35
C CYS A 397 20.11 -21.73 -9.02
N GLU A 398 20.36 -21.38 -10.30
CA GLU A 398 21.53 -21.80 -11.06
C GLU A 398 22.84 -21.24 -10.47
N ASN A 399 22.84 -19.96 -10.09
CA ASN A 399 23.98 -19.32 -9.42
C ASN A 399 24.28 -19.93 -8.04
N ALA A 400 23.26 -20.29 -7.26
CA ALA A 400 23.41 -20.98 -5.99
C ALA A 400 24.02 -22.38 -6.17
N THR A 401 23.59 -23.10 -7.19
CA THR A 401 24.12 -24.44 -7.54
C THR A 401 25.57 -24.35 -8.00
N THR A 402 25.90 -23.38 -8.86
CA THR A 402 27.26 -23.15 -9.37
C THR A 402 28.21 -22.73 -8.24
N ALA A 403 27.77 -21.89 -7.32
CA ALA A 403 28.55 -21.49 -6.14
C ALA A 403 28.77 -22.67 -5.17
N ALA A 404 27.75 -23.52 -4.99
CA ALA A 404 27.87 -24.74 -4.18
C ALA A 404 28.85 -25.75 -4.81
N VAL A 405 28.80 -25.94 -6.15
CA VAL A 405 29.71 -26.79 -6.89
C VAL A 405 31.16 -26.27 -6.85
N LYS A 406 31.37 -24.94 -7.01
CA LYS A 406 32.70 -24.34 -6.85
C LYS A 406 33.25 -24.54 -5.43
N LYS A 407 32.44 -24.33 -4.40
CA LYS A 407 32.83 -24.53 -3.01
C LYS A 407 33.16 -25.99 -2.71
N TYR A 408 32.51 -26.94 -3.37
CA TYR A 408 32.80 -28.38 -3.27
C TYR A 408 34.09 -28.77 -4.01
N GLN A 409 34.43 -28.11 -5.12
CA GLN A 409 35.65 -28.31 -5.88
C GLN A 409 36.88 -27.68 -5.18
N GLU A 410 36.69 -26.57 -4.46
CA GLU A 410 37.74 -25.85 -3.73
C GLU A 410 38.06 -26.49 -2.34
N ASN A 411 37.18 -27.37 -1.82
CA ASN A 411 37.33 -28.03 -0.52
C ASN A 411 36.86 -29.49 -0.58
N PRO A 412 37.66 -30.43 -1.15
CA PRO A 412 37.26 -31.83 -1.29
C PRO A 412 37.27 -32.62 0.01
N ASP A 413 37.64 -32.00 1.14
CA ASP A 413 37.84 -32.69 2.44
C ASP A 413 36.70 -32.34 3.43
N THR A 414 35.49 -32.89 3.20
CA THR A 414 34.47 -32.96 4.24
C THR A 414 33.83 -34.33 4.29
N SER A 415 34.49 -35.23 5.02
CA SER A 415 34.00 -36.53 5.48
C SER A 415 32.81 -36.46 6.47
N VAL A 416 31.89 -35.55 6.33
CA VAL A 416 30.79 -35.30 7.32
C VAL A 416 29.39 -35.72 6.83
N TYR A 417 29.23 -36.24 5.61
CA TYR A 417 27.90 -36.63 5.10
C TYR A 417 27.67 -38.14 4.89
N SER A 418 28.35 -39.01 5.66
CA SER A 418 28.10 -40.47 5.53
C SER A 418 27.30 -41.10 6.68
N LYS A 419 26.58 -40.34 7.52
CA LYS A 419 25.82 -40.89 8.65
C LYS A 419 24.38 -40.31 8.81
N LYS A 420 23.62 -40.26 7.76
CA LYS A 420 22.17 -39.95 7.94
C LYS A 420 21.23 -40.52 6.86
N TYR A 421 21.56 -41.61 6.20
CA TYR A 421 20.55 -42.46 5.49
C TYR A 421 21.06 -43.90 5.53
N ARG A 422 20.81 -44.61 6.63
CA ARG A 422 20.53 -46.02 6.70
C ARG A 422 19.35 -46.24 7.63
#